data_0250baabd999b5e59487681aaeeaac41
#
_entry.id   0250baabd999b5e59487681aaeeaac41
#
_cell.length_a   1.000
_cell.length_b   1.000
_cell.length_c   1.000
_cell.angle_alpha   90.00
_cell.angle_beta   90.00
_cell.angle_gamma   90.00
#
_symmetry.space_group_name_H-M   'P 1'
#
loop_
_entity.id
_entity.type
_entity.pdbx_description
1 polymer ?
#
loop_
_entity_poly.entity_id
_entity_poly.type
_entity_poly.pdbx_seq_one_letter_code
_entity_poly.pdbx_strand_id
1 'polypeptide(L)'
;MDWSEQAIGDIFRINTAGILPNTFPKSLFYHHSLPAWDECGGPVVEPGAFIESNKTTLKVPCVLVSKLNPRKPRVSAVANIPEDQNHCASTEFVCLEPTKNSIHLSFWRHFFSHKQFANRLDRVAIGSTNSHKRYGPRELLSFRIDVPSLAEQAVITEVLDTLDTQIQKTETVIAKLEKIKEGLLHDLLTRGIDQNGELRPTPEQAPELYKESVLGLTPKEWDISTLGDSSISSVIGPFGSDLVASDYQSEGVPVVFVRDIAGAQYDRVSQVFVSPRKAQALSAHEVTADDLLLTKMGLPPCISAVYPKREPAGIITADIVRLRLKSDVAPEWAHHCVNSEAVKSQVRGITAGVTRPKVTLKDARSLRIAVPDIEEQARILSILQRSSSRLESESASLAKLRAQKSGLMDDLLTGRTRVASLLKGSV
;
A
#
# COMPACT_ATOMS: atom_id res chain seq x y z
N MET A 1 10.47 42.34 -2.85
CA MET A 1 9.30 42.66 -3.67
C MET A 1 8.13 41.81 -3.16
N ASP A 2 6.97 42.44 -3.01
CA ASP A 2 5.78 41.68 -2.58
C ASP A 2 5.23 40.86 -3.76
N TRP A 3 4.52 39.78 -3.45
CA TRP A 3 3.82 38.99 -4.46
C TRP A 3 2.78 39.89 -5.14
N SER A 4 2.61 39.70 -6.45
CA SER A 4 1.66 40.47 -7.23
C SER A 4 0.40 39.67 -7.49
N GLU A 5 -0.77 40.27 -7.22
CA GLU A 5 -2.05 39.64 -7.56
C GLU A 5 -2.26 39.68 -9.09
N GLN A 6 -2.44 38.50 -9.70
CA GLN A 6 -2.66 38.33 -11.13
C GLN A 6 -3.80 37.33 -11.38
N ALA A 7 -4.52 37.47 -12.49
CA ALA A 7 -5.39 36.40 -12.94
C ALA A 7 -4.57 35.29 -13.59
N ILE A 8 -4.98 34.03 -13.45
CA ILE A 8 -4.31 32.91 -14.12
C ILE A 8 -4.32 33.11 -15.64
N GLY A 9 -5.36 33.76 -16.19
CA GLY A 9 -5.46 34.12 -17.59
C GLY A 9 -4.46 35.18 -18.08
N ASP A 10 -3.84 35.95 -17.17
CA ASP A 10 -2.75 36.86 -17.53
C ASP A 10 -1.42 36.12 -17.72
N ILE A 11 -1.32 34.90 -17.15
CA ILE A 11 -0.11 34.09 -17.12
C ILE A 11 -0.17 32.97 -18.14
N PHE A 12 -1.35 32.41 -18.35
CA PHE A 12 -1.58 31.25 -19.22
C PHE A 12 -2.71 31.49 -20.21
N ARG A 13 -2.57 30.86 -21.37
CA ARG A 13 -3.66 30.67 -22.33
C ARG A 13 -4.02 29.20 -22.45
N ILE A 14 -5.25 28.90 -22.84
CA ILE A 14 -5.69 27.52 -23.06
C ILE A 14 -5.32 27.09 -24.48
N ASN A 15 -4.62 25.97 -24.58
CA ASN A 15 -4.45 25.29 -25.86
C ASN A 15 -5.70 24.47 -26.18
N THR A 16 -6.28 24.73 -27.36
CA THR A 16 -7.47 24.02 -27.88
C THR A 16 -7.18 23.31 -29.22
N ALA A 17 -5.92 23.24 -29.65
CA ALA A 17 -5.53 22.59 -30.89
C ALA A 17 -5.82 21.08 -30.85
N GLY A 18 -6.84 20.66 -31.61
CA GLY A 18 -7.28 19.27 -31.65
C GLY A 18 -6.44 18.39 -32.56
N ILE A 19 -6.32 17.12 -32.22
CA ILE A 19 -5.78 16.05 -33.04
C ILE A 19 -6.58 14.76 -32.81
N LEU A 20 -6.74 13.99 -33.90
CA LEU A 20 -7.29 12.63 -33.83
C LEU A 20 -6.15 11.62 -34.10
N PRO A 21 -5.48 11.07 -33.07
CA PRO A 21 -4.25 10.29 -33.26
C PRO A 21 -4.43 9.04 -34.13
N ASN A 22 -5.62 8.40 -34.14
CA ASN A 22 -5.86 7.22 -34.97
C ASN A 22 -5.80 7.49 -36.48
N THR A 23 -5.84 8.75 -36.92
CA THR A 23 -5.55 9.14 -38.33
C THR A 23 -4.06 8.98 -38.67
N PHE A 24 -3.19 8.80 -37.68
CA PHE A 24 -1.77 8.51 -37.77
C PHE A 24 -1.43 7.18 -37.09
N PRO A 25 -1.97 6.04 -37.55
CA PRO A 25 -2.01 4.80 -36.82
C PRO A 25 -0.64 4.21 -36.44
N LYS A 26 0.41 4.51 -37.25
CA LYS A 26 1.79 4.03 -37.03
C LYS A 26 2.64 5.01 -36.22
N SER A 27 2.20 6.26 -36.04
CA SER A 27 2.95 7.24 -35.26
C SER A 27 2.82 6.95 -33.76
N LEU A 28 3.92 7.07 -33.04
CA LEU A 28 3.93 6.98 -31.58
C LEU A 28 3.53 8.32 -30.98
N PHE A 29 2.70 8.27 -29.96
CA PHE A 29 2.25 9.42 -29.19
C PHE A 29 2.60 9.27 -27.71
N TYR A 30 3.15 10.31 -27.13
CA TYR A 30 3.21 10.50 -25.68
C TYR A 30 1.83 10.96 -25.22
N HIS A 31 0.98 10.00 -24.86
CA HIS A 31 -0.42 10.26 -24.53
C HIS A 31 -0.60 10.55 -23.04
N HIS A 32 -0.89 11.81 -22.71
CA HIS A 32 -1.26 12.25 -21.38
C HIS A 32 -2.75 12.01 -21.14
N SER A 33 -3.10 10.95 -20.43
CA SER A 33 -4.48 10.61 -20.07
C SER A 33 -4.66 10.51 -18.55
N LEU A 34 -5.90 10.58 -18.07
CA LEU A 34 -6.17 10.41 -16.63
C LEU A 34 -5.81 8.99 -16.13
N PRO A 35 -6.13 7.90 -16.89
CA PRO A 35 -5.66 6.57 -16.52
C PRO A 35 -4.14 6.47 -16.44
N ALA A 36 -3.41 6.94 -17.46
CA ALA A 36 -1.94 6.93 -17.47
C ALA A 36 -1.36 7.73 -16.29
N TRP A 37 -1.95 8.88 -15.96
CA TRP A 37 -1.53 9.67 -14.82
C TRP A 37 -1.80 8.93 -13.49
N ASP A 38 -2.95 8.28 -13.34
CA ASP A 38 -3.30 7.51 -12.12
C ASP A 38 -2.40 6.27 -11.94
N GLU A 39 -1.92 5.67 -13.04
CA GLU A 39 -1.10 4.46 -13.05
C GLU A 39 0.40 4.75 -12.90
N CYS A 40 0.93 5.70 -13.65
CA CYS A 40 2.38 5.96 -13.71
C CYS A 40 2.79 7.43 -13.46
N GLY A 41 1.83 8.33 -13.20
CA GLY A 41 2.09 9.75 -12.94
C GLY A 41 2.55 10.57 -14.17
N GLY A 42 2.52 9.98 -15.36
CA GLY A 42 3.03 10.57 -16.58
C GLY A 42 2.29 10.11 -17.85
N PRO A 43 2.83 10.42 -19.05
CA PRO A 43 2.28 9.94 -20.31
C PRO A 43 2.63 8.47 -20.54
N VAL A 44 1.78 7.76 -21.28
CA VAL A 44 2.08 6.46 -21.87
C VAL A 44 2.45 6.67 -23.35
N VAL A 45 3.47 5.95 -23.82
CA VAL A 45 3.85 5.96 -25.24
C VAL A 45 3.12 4.83 -25.95
N GLU A 46 2.25 5.19 -26.89
CA GLU A 46 1.45 4.22 -27.61
C GLU A 46 1.20 4.64 -29.08
N PRO A 47 0.98 3.69 -30.01
CA PRO A 47 0.63 3.98 -31.38
C PRO A 47 -0.70 4.74 -31.49
N GLY A 48 -0.79 5.67 -32.45
CA GLY A 48 -2.02 6.43 -32.70
C GLY A 48 -3.25 5.55 -32.97
N ALA A 49 -3.05 4.34 -33.51
CA ALA A 49 -4.12 3.36 -33.72
C ALA A 49 -4.94 3.03 -32.46
N PHE A 50 -4.33 3.12 -31.27
CA PHE A 50 -4.99 2.82 -29.99
C PHE A 50 -5.65 4.04 -29.33
N ILE A 51 -5.54 5.22 -29.95
CA ILE A 51 -6.08 6.48 -29.40
C ILE A 51 -7.25 6.94 -30.28
N GLU A 52 -8.43 6.38 -30.02
CA GLU A 52 -9.62 6.54 -30.89
C GLU A 52 -10.37 7.86 -30.73
N SER A 53 -10.12 8.62 -29.65
CA SER A 53 -10.85 9.85 -29.36
C SER A 53 -9.99 11.10 -29.60
N ASN A 54 -10.66 12.23 -29.86
CA ASN A 54 -9.99 13.52 -30.00
C ASN A 54 -9.16 13.86 -28.76
N LYS A 55 -7.98 14.42 -29.02
CA LYS A 55 -7.01 14.88 -28.02
C LYS A 55 -6.61 16.34 -28.30
N THR A 56 -6.01 16.98 -27.31
CA THR A 56 -5.31 18.25 -27.50
C THR A 56 -3.86 17.95 -27.87
N THR A 57 -3.38 18.45 -29.00
CA THR A 57 -1.95 18.33 -29.37
C THR A 57 -1.12 19.29 -28.53
N LEU A 58 0.05 18.85 -28.10
CA LEU A 58 0.99 19.68 -27.31
C LEU A 58 2.23 19.92 -28.18
N LYS A 59 2.55 21.18 -28.45
CA LYS A 59 3.71 21.58 -29.25
C LYS A 59 4.67 22.53 -28.55
N VAL A 60 4.23 23.05 -27.39
CA VAL A 60 5.01 23.96 -26.55
C VAL A 60 4.90 23.54 -25.12
N PRO A 61 5.91 23.86 -24.27
CA PRO A 61 5.86 23.57 -22.85
C PRO A 61 4.57 24.08 -22.21
N CYS A 62 3.94 23.25 -21.36
CA CYS A 62 2.63 23.57 -20.78
C CYS A 62 2.42 22.88 -19.42
N VAL A 63 1.38 23.32 -18.72
CA VAL A 63 0.87 22.64 -17.53
C VAL A 63 -0.48 22.04 -17.84
N LEU A 64 -0.64 20.76 -17.57
CA LEU A 64 -1.89 20.01 -17.71
C LEU A 64 -2.59 19.97 -16.36
N VAL A 65 -3.82 20.44 -16.27
CA VAL A 65 -4.64 20.41 -15.06
C VAL A 65 -5.95 19.68 -15.33
N SER A 66 -6.23 18.60 -14.59
CA SER A 66 -7.45 17.80 -14.77
C SER A 66 -8.70 18.61 -14.45
N LYS A 67 -9.68 18.59 -15.38
CA LYS A 67 -11.04 19.15 -15.13
C LYS A 67 -11.87 18.26 -14.25
N LEU A 68 -11.67 16.94 -14.32
CA LEU A 68 -12.46 15.93 -13.66
C LEU A 68 -12.00 15.73 -12.22
N ASN A 69 -12.95 15.74 -11.29
CA ASN A 69 -12.74 15.49 -9.87
C ASN A 69 -11.62 16.36 -9.28
N PRO A 70 -11.82 17.68 -9.16
CA PRO A 70 -10.80 18.61 -8.69
C PRO A 70 -10.23 18.29 -7.30
N ARG A 71 -10.96 17.54 -6.46
CA ARG A 71 -10.49 17.08 -5.13
C ARG A 71 -9.32 16.12 -5.21
N LYS A 72 -9.18 15.41 -6.34
CA LYS A 72 -8.03 14.59 -6.68
C LYS A 72 -7.27 15.28 -7.81
N PRO A 73 -6.46 16.32 -7.51
CA PRO A 73 -5.77 17.08 -8.54
C PRO A 73 -4.79 16.16 -9.29
N ARG A 74 -4.93 16.13 -10.62
CA ARG A 74 -3.98 15.51 -11.52
C ARG A 74 -3.36 16.61 -12.34
N VAL A 75 -2.09 16.89 -12.06
CA VAL A 75 -1.36 18.01 -12.64
C VAL A 75 -0.02 17.52 -13.14
N SER A 76 0.31 17.85 -14.38
CA SER A 76 1.59 17.53 -15.00
C SER A 76 2.21 18.78 -15.62
N ALA A 77 3.52 18.99 -15.41
CA ALA A 77 4.29 19.98 -16.13
C ALA A 77 5.02 19.28 -17.29
N VAL A 78 4.67 19.63 -18.52
CA VAL A 78 5.34 19.15 -19.72
C VAL A 78 6.34 20.22 -20.13
N ALA A 79 7.56 20.12 -19.59
CA ALA A 79 8.59 21.15 -19.75
C ALA A 79 9.40 21.01 -21.05
N ASN A 80 9.47 19.81 -21.60
CA ASN A 80 10.21 19.53 -22.83
C ASN A 80 9.33 18.74 -23.80
N ILE A 81 9.20 19.26 -25.05
CA ILE A 81 8.47 18.61 -26.13
C ILE A 81 9.39 18.66 -27.36
N PRO A 82 10.21 17.62 -27.58
CA PRO A 82 11.06 17.52 -28.76
C PRO A 82 10.22 17.54 -30.04
N GLU A 83 10.74 18.19 -31.11
CA GLU A 83 10.03 18.34 -32.40
C GLU A 83 9.72 16.99 -33.08
N ASP A 84 10.53 15.96 -32.81
CA ASP A 84 10.38 14.61 -33.34
C ASP A 84 9.41 13.74 -32.52
N GLN A 85 8.83 14.27 -31.42
CA GLN A 85 7.89 13.56 -30.55
C GLN A 85 6.48 14.16 -30.68
N ASN A 86 5.50 13.26 -30.83
CA ASN A 86 4.09 13.65 -30.82
C ASN A 86 3.53 13.57 -29.40
N HIS A 87 3.27 14.71 -28.80
CA HIS A 87 2.61 14.77 -27.50
C HIS A 87 1.13 15.14 -27.66
N CYS A 88 0.24 14.41 -26.99
CA CYS A 88 -1.17 14.75 -26.92
C CYS A 88 -1.74 14.52 -25.52
N ALA A 89 -2.73 15.33 -25.15
CA ALA A 89 -3.41 15.22 -23.86
C ALA A 89 -4.90 14.92 -24.05
N SER A 90 -5.47 14.14 -23.14
CA SER A 90 -6.91 13.94 -23.05
C SER A 90 -7.63 15.27 -22.93
N THR A 91 -8.79 15.41 -23.58
CA THR A 91 -9.64 16.59 -23.45
C THR A 91 -10.17 16.82 -22.02
N GLU A 92 -9.95 15.87 -21.11
CA GLU A 92 -10.20 16.03 -19.67
C GLU A 92 -9.12 16.88 -18.96
N PHE A 93 -8.01 17.20 -19.61
CA PHE A 93 -7.07 18.20 -19.13
C PHE A 93 -7.36 19.59 -19.71
N VAL A 94 -7.17 20.62 -18.90
CA VAL A 94 -6.94 21.98 -19.36
C VAL A 94 -5.45 22.09 -19.65
N CYS A 95 -5.09 22.33 -20.91
CA CYS A 95 -3.70 22.49 -21.34
C CYS A 95 -3.36 23.98 -21.27
N LEU A 96 -2.57 24.35 -20.27
CA LEU A 96 -2.19 25.74 -19.99
C LEU A 96 -0.82 26.04 -20.59
N GLU A 97 -0.80 26.81 -21.67
CA GLU A 97 0.43 27.33 -22.29
C GLU A 97 0.81 28.68 -21.67
N PRO A 98 2.07 28.91 -21.30
CA PRO A 98 2.51 30.22 -20.83
C PRO A 98 2.29 31.33 -21.86
N THR A 99 1.88 32.50 -21.40
CA THR A 99 1.79 33.70 -22.27
C THR A 99 3.15 34.38 -22.44
N LYS A 100 4.12 34.07 -21.58
CA LYS A 100 5.49 34.61 -21.57
C LYS A 100 6.50 33.47 -21.48
N ASN A 101 7.67 33.65 -22.07
CA ASN A 101 8.72 32.61 -22.05
C ASN A 101 9.41 32.41 -20.69
N SER A 102 9.29 33.39 -19.78
CA SER A 102 9.89 33.32 -18.44
C SER A 102 8.87 32.82 -17.43
N ILE A 103 8.80 31.48 -17.21
CA ILE A 103 7.91 30.85 -16.26
C ILE A 103 8.49 29.52 -15.75
N HIS A 104 8.34 29.23 -14.46
CA HIS A 104 8.72 27.96 -13.87
C HIS A 104 7.54 26.99 -13.86
N LEU A 105 7.42 26.11 -14.88
CA LEU A 105 6.29 25.19 -15.00
C LEU A 105 6.16 24.22 -13.80
N SER A 106 7.29 23.79 -13.21
CA SER A 106 7.25 22.96 -12.00
C SER A 106 6.65 23.69 -10.80
N PHE A 107 6.89 25.01 -10.64
CA PHE A 107 6.19 25.81 -9.63
C PHE A 107 4.67 25.71 -9.81
N TRP A 108 4.20 25.89 -11.04
CA TRP A 108 2.77 25.84 -11.34
C TRP A 108 2.18 24.43 -11.20
N ARG A 109 2.97 23.38 -11.46
CA ARG A 109 2.58 22.00 -11.15
C ARG A 109 2.30 21.85 -9.64
N HIS A 110 3.17 22.34 -8.80
CA HIS A 110 2.95 22.32 -7.34
C HIS A 110 1.76 23.18 -6.93
N PHE A 111 1.67 24.39 -7.47
CA PHE A 111 0.59 25.32 -7.18
C PHE A 111 -0.80 24.73 -7.50
N PHE A 112 -0.98 24.19 -8.70
CA PHE A 112 -2.26 23.57 -9.09
C PHE A 112 -2.53 22.24 -8.38
N SER A 113 -1.52 21.56 -7.88
CA SER A 113 -1.66 20.35 -7.05
C SER A 113 -1.97 20.67 -5.58
N HIS A 114 -1.86 21.92 -5.16
CA HIS A 114 -2.05 22.32 -3.78
C HIS A 114 -3.51 22.19 -3.35
N LYS A 115 -3.73 21.60 -2.15
CA LYS A 115 -5.06 21.29 -1.62
C LYS A 115 -5.99 22.50 -1.54
N GLN A 116 -5.48 23.67 -1.16
CA GLN A 116 -6.30 24.87 -1.08
C GLN A 116 -6.78 25.30 -2.47
N PHE A 117 -5.94 25.21 -3.49
CA PHE A 117 -6.32 25.52 -4.86
C PHE A 117 -7.31 24.49 -5.42
N ALA A 118 -7.06 23.19 -5.17
CA ALA A 118 -7.99 22.11 -5.52
C ALA A 118 -9.39 22.32 -4.89
N ASN A 119 -9.44 22.77 -3.63
CA ASN A 119 -10.69 23.11 -2.97
C ASN A 119 -11.40 24.33 -3.60
N ARG A 120 -10.65 25.33 -4.09
CA ARG A 120 -11.24 26.45 -4.84
C ARG A 120 -11.87 25.97 -6.16
N LEU A 121 -11.21 25.08 -6.89
CA LEU A 121 -11.76 24.47 -8.11
C LEU A 121 -13.00 23.62 -7.82
N ASP A 122 -13.01 22.85 -6.72
CA ASP A 122 -14.16 22.00 -6.34
C ASP A 122 -15.43 22.83 -6.04
N ARG A 123 -15.26 24.04 -5.52
CA ARG A 123 -16.40 24.94 -5.23
C ARG A 123 -17.12 25.44 -6.49
N VAL A 124 -16.41 25.57 -7.59
CA VAL A 124 -16.98 26.01 -8.89
C VAL A 124 -17.30 24.84 -9.82
N ALA A 125 -16.91 23.62 -9.42
CA ALA A 125 -17.17 22.43 -10.21
C ALA A 125 -18.60 21.96 -10.10
N ILE A 126 -19.20 21.55 -11.22
CA ILE A 126 -20.59 21.08 -11.34
C ILE A 126 -20.57 19.58 -11.69
N GLY A 127 -21.47 18.81 -11.10
CA GLY A 127 -21.65 17.38 -11.37
C GLY A 127 -22.55 16.69 -10.36
N SER A 128 -23.12 15.55 -10.74
CA SER A 128 -24.10 14.81 -9.92
C SER A 128 -23.48 14.10 -8.72
N THR A 129 -22.22 13.70 -8.82
CA THR A 129 -21.42 13.06 -7.76
C THR A 129 -20.04 13.69 -7.68
N ASN A 130 -19.37 13.55 -6.56
CA ASN A 130 -18.03 14.11 -6.38
C ASN A 130 -17.00 13.61 -7.41
N SER A 131 -17.11 12.35 -7.85
CA SER A 131 -16.22 11.75 -8.85
C SER A 131 -16.48 12.26 -10.28
N HIS A 132 -17.65 12.80 -10.56
CA HIS A 132 -18.07 13.30 -11.87
C HIS A 132 -18.11 14.83 -11.97
N LYS A 133 -17.76 15.54 -10.90
CA LYS A 133 -17.64 17.00 -10.93
C LYS A 133 -16.58 17.45 -11.92
N ARG A 134 -16.90 18.48 -12.67
CA ARG A 134 -16.00 19.18 -13.62
C ARG A 134 -16.12 20.68 -13.48
N TYR A 135 -15.03 21.39 -13.59
CA TYR A 135 -15.02 22.85 -13.75
C TYR A 135 -14.73 23.20 -15.21
N GLY A 136 -15.16 24.37 -15.64
CA GLY A 136 -14.86 24.89 -16.97
C GLY A 136 -13.46 25.52 -17.02
N PRO A 137 -12.78 25.47 -18.20
CA PRO A 137 -11.46 26.07 -18.34
C PRO A 137 -11.46 27.60 -18.12
N ARG A 138 -12.57 28.29 -18.40
CA ARG A 138 -12.68 29.75 -18.19
C ARG A 138 -12.72 30.10 -16.70
N GLU A 139 -13.35 29.29 -15.88
CA GLU A 139 -13.36 29.46 -14.42
C GLU A 139 -11.93 29.37 -13.88
N LEU A 140 -11.11 28.43 -14.36
CA LEU A 140 -9.71 28.31 -13.96
C LEU A 140 -8.93 29.60 -14.30
N LEU A 141 -9.07 30.15 -15.50
CA LEU A 141 -8.38 31.37 -15.91
C LEU A 141 -8.81 32.61 -15.13
N SER A 142 -10.05 32.65 -14.62
CA SER A 142 -10.59 33.80 -13.90
C SER A 142 -10.08 33.92 -12.46
N PHE A 143 -9.47 32.87 -11.89
CA PHE A 143 -8.96 32.93 -10.51
C PHE A 143 -7.83 33.93 -10.39
N ARG A 144 -7.96 34.86 -9.43
CA ARG A 144 -6.91 35.76 -9.00
C ARG A 144 -6.08 35.12 -7.89
N ILE A 145 -4.79 35.24 -8.00
CA ILE A 145 -3.80 34.59 -7.13
C ILE A 145 -2.62 35.52 -6.90
N ASP A 146 -1.97 35.39 -5.76
CA ASP A 146 -0.72 36.06 -5.47
C ASP A 146 0.43 35.25 -6.10
N VAL A 147 1.21 35.91 -6.98
CA VAL A 147 2.27 35.30 -7.76
C VAL A 147 3.63 35.75 -7.23
N PRO A 148 4.51 34.81 -6.80
CA PRO A 148 5.87 35.13 -6.38
C PRO A 148 6.73 35.57 -7.56
N SER A 149 7.84 36.25 -7.26
CA SER A 149 8.87 36.54 -8.26
C SER A 149 9.44 35.26 -8.85
N LEU A 150 9.98 35.31 -10.07
CA LEU A 150 10.59 34.14 -10.73
C LEU A 150 11.71 33.51 -9.88
N ALA A 151 12.51 34.33 -9.18
CA ALA A 151 13.54 33.84 -8.29
C ALA A 151 12.95 33.07 -7.08
N GLU A 152 11.85 33.56 -6.50
CA GLU A 152 11.15 32.81 -5.44
C GLU A 152 10.49 31.54 -5.98
N GLN A 153 9.88 31.59 -7.18
CA GLN A 153 9.36 30.39 -7.83
C GLN A 153 10.43 29.31 -8.01
N ALA A 154 11.64 29.69 -8.42
CA ALA A 154 12.77 28.77 -8.57
C ALA A 154 13.14 28.08 -7.24
N VAL A 155 13.32 28.86 -6.16
CA VAL A 155 13.66 28.30 -4.84
C VAL A 155 12.55 27.42 -4.28
N ILE A 156 11.28 27.84 -4.39
CA ILE A 156 10.14 27.04 -3.96
C ILE A 156 10.10 25.72 -4.73
N THR A 157 10.32 25.77 -6.03
CA THR A 157 10.36 24.59 -6.90
C THR A 157 11.47 23.61 -6.47
N GLU A 158 12.69 24.14 -6.26
CA GLU A 158 13.83 23.32 -5.86
C GLU A 158 13.55 22.56 -4.55
N VAL A 159 12.98 23.24 -3.56
CA VAL A 159 12.62 22.63 -2.28
C VAL A 159 11.57 21.53 -2.47
N LEU A 160 10.49 21.79 -3.21
CA LEU A 160 9.40 20.85 -3.38
C LEU A 160 9.77 19.68 -4.32
N ASP A 161 10.55 19.91 -5.37
CA ASP A 161 11.03 18.88 -6.29
C ASP A 161 12.07 17.97 -5.60
N THR A 162 12.88 18.51 -4.67
CA THR A 162 13.77 17.71 -3.83
C THR A 162 12.98 16.74 -2.97
N LEU A 163 11.90 17.18 -2.35
CA LEU A 163 11.03 16.31 -1.56
C LEU A 163 10.31 15.27 -2.42
N ASP A 164 9.84 15.65 -3.62
CA ASP A 164 9.24 14.69 -4.56
C ASP A 164 10.24 13.60 -4.94
N THR A 165 11.48 13.98 -5.21
CA THR A 165 12.56 13.04 -5.52
C THR A 165 12.83 12.09 -4.36
N GLN A 166 12.88 12.60 -3.12
CA GLN A 166 13.08 11.76 -1.93
C GLN A 166 11.89 10.81 -1.71
N ILE A 167 10.65 11.30 -1.84
CA ILE A 167 9.44 10.47 -1.75
C ILE A 167 9.50 9.34 -2.76
N GLN A 168 9.75 9.62 -4.03
CA GLN A 168 9.82 8.61 -5.10
C GLN A 168 10.94 7.58 -4.87
N LYS A 169 12.12 8.01 -4.41
CA LYS A 169 13.20 7.11 -4.05
C LYS A 169 12.81 6.18 -2.90
N THR A 170 12.18 6.73 -1.85
CA THR A 170 11.73 5.94 -0.69
C THR A 170 10.64 4.93 -1.08
N GLU A 171 9.66 5.32 -1.91
CA GLU A 171 8.65 4.41 -2.47
C GLU A 171 9.30 3.27 -3.28
N THR A 172 10.31 3.58 -4.08
CA THR A 172 11.07 2.57 -4.84
C THR A 172 11.83 1.61 -3.92
N VAL A 173 12.41 2.11 -2.83
CA VAL A 173 13.08 1.28 -1.80
C VAL A 173 12.08 0.37 -1.12
N ILE A 174 10.92 0.89 -0.70
CA ILE A 174 9.85 0.09 -0.08
C ILE A 174 9.41 -1.04 -1.01
N ALA A 175 9.10 -0.75 -2.28
CA ALA A 175 8.68 -1.76 -3.25
C ALA A 175 9.74 -2.85 -3.47
N LYS A 176 11.03 -2.49 -3.44
CA LYS A 176 12.12 -3.48 -3.51
C LYS A 176 12.21 -4.32 -2.23
N LEU A 177 12.08 -3.69 -1.05
CA LEU A 177 12.12 -4.40 0.23
C LEU A 177 10.96 -5.38 0.38
N GLU A 178 9.75 -5.04 -0.10
CA GLU A 178 8.60 -5.94 -0.12
C GLU A 178 8.89 -7.20 -0.95
N LYS A 179 9.42 -7.04 -2.18
CA LYS A 179 9.81 -8.18 -3.02
C LYS A 179 10.92 -9.02 -2.41
N ILE A 180 11.93 -8.38 -1.81
CA ILE A 180 13.02 -9.09 -1.12
C ILE A 180 12.46 -9.87 0.07
N LYS A 181 11.56 -9.27 0.87
CA LYS A 181 10.91 -9.93 2.01
C LYS A 181 10.12 -11.16 1.58
N GLU A 182 9.36 -11.06 0.48
CA GLU A 182 8.58 -12.18 -0.07
C GLU A 182 9.50 -13.34 -0.50
N GLY A 183 10.55 -13.05 -1.28
CA GLY A 183 11.53 -14.06 -1.71
C GLY A 183 12.28 -14.67 -0.52
N LEU A 184 12.72 -13.83 0.42
CA LEU A 184 13.41 -14.27 1.63
C LEU A 184 12.53 -15.16 2.51
N LEU A 185 11.25 -14.81 2.68
CA LEU A 185 10.30 -15.64 3.42
C LEU A 185 10.15 -17.01 2.76
N HIS A 186 10.01 -17.05 1.43
CA HIS A 186 9.93 -18.30 0.68
C HIS A 186 11.18 -19.17 0.90
N ASP A 187 12.37 -18.60 0.70
CA ASP A 187 13.64 -19.32 0.85
C ASP A 187 13.85 -19.83 2.28
N LEU A 188 13.57 -19.01 3.28
CA LEU A 188 13.74 -19.38 4.68
C LEU A 188 12.76 -20.46 5.14
N LEU A 189 11.54 -20.51 4.58
CA LEU A 189 10.54 -21.53 4.90
C LEU A 189 10.70 -22.84 4.11
N THR A 190 11.51 -22.86 3.05
CA THR A 190 11.71 -24.04 2.19
C THR A 190 13.12 -24.63 2.29
N ARG A 191 14.13 -23.77 2.40
CA ARG A 191 15.54 -24.14 2.45
C ARG A 191 16.14 -24.00 3.86
N GLY A 192 15.65 -23.03 4.63
CA GLY A 192 16.21 -22.69 5.92
C GLY A 192 17.64 -22.15 5.83
N ILE A 193 18.34 -22.20 6.95
CA ILE A 193 19.72 -21.74 7.08
C ILE A 193 20.61 -22.84 7.66
N ASP A 194 21.88 -22.78 7.32
CA ASP A 194 22.91 -23.67 7.89
C ASP A 194 23.35 -23.19 9.29
N GLN A 195 24.33 -23.88 9.86
CA GLN A 195 24.92 -23.55 11.17
C GLN A 195 25.60 -22.17 11.19
N ASN A 196 26.04 -21.65 10.03
CA ASN A 196 26.67 -20.34 9.89
C ASN A 196 25.62 -19.22 9.73
N GLY A 197 24.34 -19.56 9.59
CA GLY A 197 23.24 -18.61 9.36
C GLY A 197 23.06 -18.23 7.89
N GLU A 198 23.69 -18.94 6.97
CA GLU A 198 23.57 -18.74 5.53
C GLU A 198 22.45 -19.61 4.97
N LEU A 199 21.76 -19.12 3.92
CA LEU A 199 20.75 -19.93 3.22
C LEU A 199 21.37 -21.21 2.67
N ARG A 200 20.75 -22.36 2.94
CA ARG A 200 21.19 -23.62 2.31
C ARG A 200 21.16 -23.49 0.79
N PRO A 201 22.07 -24.12 0.04
CA PRO A 201 22.00 -24.19 -1.42
C PRO A 201 20.64 -24.69 -1.89
N THR A 202 20.25 -24.36 -3.11
CA THR A 202 18.96 -24.86 -3.64
C THR A 202 18.99 -26.37 -3.85
N PRO A 203 17.82 -27.03 -3.90
CA PRO A 203 17.77 -28.49 -4.16
C PRO A 203 18.47 -28.93 -5.45
N GLU A 204 18.53 -28.06 -6.46
CA GLU A 204 19.23 -28.31 -7.70
C GLU A 204 20.76 -28.28 -7.53
N GLN A 205 21.26 -27.44 -6.59
CA GLN A 205 22.68 -27.28 -6.32
C GLN A 205 23.24 -28.34 -5.35
N ALA A 206 22.41 -28.76 -4.40
CA ALA A 206 22.77 -29.73 -3.35
C ALA A 206 21.61 -30.66 -3.02
N PRO A 207 21.19 -31.55 -3.92
CA PRO A 207 20.04 -32.44 -3.72
C PRO A 207 20.22 -33.38 -2.51
N GLU A 208 21.50 -33.68 -2.14
CA GLU A 208 21.81 -34.51 -0.98
C GLU A 208 21.39 -33.89 0.37
N LEU A 209 21.13 -32.59 0.45
CA LEU A 209 20.67 -31.93 1.66
C LEU A 209 19.15 -32.02 1.86
N TYR A 210 18.42 -32.52 0.86
CA TYR A 210 16.97 -32.49 0.85
C TYR A 210 16.37 -33.90 0.82
N LYS A 211 15.12 -33.99 1.30
CA LYS A 211 14.27 -35.18 1.22
C LYS A 211 12.92 -34.83 0.62
N GLU A 212 12.30 -35.77 -0.07
CA GLU A 212 10.92 -35.63 -0.51
C GLU A 212 9.98 -35.70 0.68
N SER A 213 8.99 -34.82 0.71
CA SER A 213 7.94 -34.78 1.71
C SER A 213 6.59 -34.38 1.09
N VAL A 214 5.55 -34.41 1.86
CA VAL A 214 4.21 -33.91 1.46
C VAL A 214 4.17 -32.39 1.24
N LEU A 215 5.21 -31.67 1.64
CA LEU A 215 5.39 -30.23 1.41
C LEU A 215 6.31 -29.94 0.21
N GLY A 216 6.74 -30.96 -0.52
CA GLY A 216 7.78 -30.91 -1.55
C GLY A 216 9.15 -31.24 -0.97
N LEU A 217 10.21 -30.77 -1.63
CA LEU A 217 11.57 -30.94 -1.16
C LEU A 217 11.80 -30.09 0.11
N THR A 218 12.21 -30.75 1.19
CA THR A 218 12.50 -30.10 2.49
C THR A 218 13.88 -30.53 2.97
N PRO A 219 14.60 -29.68 3.75
CA PRO A 219 15.86 -30.08 4.34
C PRO A 219 15.74 -31.40 5.10
N LYS A 220 16.73 -32.29 4.97
CA LYS A 220 16.74 -33.63 5.60
C LYS A 220 16.62 -33.54 7.12
N GLU A 221 17.19 -32.51 7.71
CA GLU A 221 17.23 -32.26 9.16
C GLU A 221 15.87 -31.78 9.72
N TRP A 222 14.96 -31.32 8.86
CA TRP A 222 13.67 -30.84 9.33
C TRP A 222 12.66 -31.96 9.51
N ASP A 223 11.92 -31.92 10.59
CA ASP A 223 10.78 -32.79 10.80
C ASP A 223 9.53 -32.29 10.09
N ILE A 224 8.67 -33.22 9.69
CA ILE A 224 7.34 -32.87 9.17
C ILE A 224 6.31 -33.29 10.21
N SER A 225 5.65 -32.31 10.80
CA SER A 225 4.66 -32.51 11.85
C SER A 225 3.30 -31.93 11.47
N THR A 226 2.23 -32.50 12.03
CA THR A 226 0.92 -31.85 11.94
C THR A 226 0.79 -30.75 12.99
N LEU A 227 -0.05 -29.74 12.72
CA LEU A 227 -0.35 -28.71 13.73
C LEU A 227 -0.97 -29.33 14.99
N GLY A 228 -1.70 -30.43 14.84
CA GLY A 228 -2.24 -31.18 15.97
C GLY A 228 -1.16 -31.80 16.84
N ASP A 229 -0.17 -32.46 16.21
CA ASP A 229 0.95 -33.09 16.94
C ASP A 229 1.91 -32.06 17.53
N SER A 230 2.03 -30.91 16.90
CA SER A 230 2.81 -29.75 17.38
C SER A 230 2.10 -28.95 18.48
N SER A 231 0.88 -29.31 18.87
CA SER A 231 0.09 -28.58 19.87
C SER A 231 -0.09 -29.37 21.18
N ILE A 232 -0.01 -28.67 22.32
CA ILE A 232 -0.43 -29.20 23.63
C ILE A 232 -1.96 -29.18 23.76
N SER A 233 -2.61 -28.17 23.16
CA SER A 233 -4.06 -28.09 23.13
C SER A 233 -4.55 -27.37 21.87
N SER A 234 -5.73 -27.74 21.41
CA SER A 234 -6.39 -27.11 20.26
C SER A 234 -7.89 -27.06 20.49
N VAL A 235 -8.49 -25.89 20.34
CA VAL A 235 -9.93 -25.68 20.57
C VAL A 235 -10.50 -24.76 19.50
N ILE A 236 -11.82 -24.92 19.26
CA ILE A 236 -12.63 -23.93 18.54
C ILE A 236 -13.39 -23.11 19.57
N GLY A 237 -13.70 -21.86 19.29
CA GLY A 237 -14.51 -21.05 20.18
C GLY A 237 -15.92 -21.63 20.44
N PRO A 238 -16.65 -21.10 21.43
CA PRO A 238 -17.94 -21.61 21.89
C PRO A 238 -18.99 -21.52 20.79
N PHE A 239 -19.92 -22.49 20.80
CA PHE A 239 -21.00 -22.59 19.81
C PHE A 239 -22.35 -22.19 20.41
N GLY A 240 -23.27 -21.80 19.50
CA GLY A 240 -24.71 -21.68 19.82
C GLY A 240 -24.99 -20.72 20.98
N SER A 241 -25.62 -21.21 22.04
CA SER A 241 -26.04 -20.43 23.22
C SER A 241 -24.91 -20.10 24.19
N ASP A 242 -23.72 -20.69 24.02
CA ASP A 242 -22.62 -20.50 24.98
C ASP A 242 -22.03 -19.10 24.94
N LEU A 243 -22.08 -18.41 23.76
CA LEU A 243 -21.67 -17.03 23.62
C LEU A 243 -22.63 -16.34 22.62
N VAL A 244 -23.54 -15.53 23.14
CA VAL A 244 -24.56 -14.84 22.35
C VAL A 244 -24.40 -13.31 22.43
N ALA A 245 -25.06 -12.59 21.52
CA ALA A 245 -24.93 -11.12 21.45
C ALA A 245 -25.32 -10.40 22.75
N SER A 246 -26.23 -10.96 23.55
CA SER A 246 -26.62 -10.42 24.86
C SER A 246 -25.53 -10.53 25.93
N ASP A 247 -24.52 -11.38 25.72
CA ASP A 247 -23.36 -11.48 26.64
C ASP A 247 -22.33 -10.37 26.39
N TYR A 248 -22.41 -9.66 25.25
CA TYR A 248 -21.42 -8.67 24.86
C TYR A 248 -21.59 -7.37 25.65
N GLN A 249 -20.44 -6.81 26.05
CA GLN A 249 -20.31 -5.60 26.84
C GLN A 249 -19.30 -4.64 26.20
N SER A 250 -19.29 -3.38 26.63
CA SER A 250 -18.31 -2.37 26.20
C SER A 250 -16.95 -2.46 26.91
N GLU A 251 -16.89 -3.21 28.01
CA GLU A 251 -15.69 -3.41 28.84
C GLU A 251 -15.67 -4.80 29.48
N GLY A 252 -14.49 -5.25 29.90
CA GLY A 252 -14.32 -6.57 30.52
C GLY A 252 -13.23 -7.39 29.87
N VAL A 253 -13.47 -8.71 29.70
CA VAL A 253 -12.55 -9.63 29.02
C VAL A 253 -12.79 -9.56 27.50
N PRO A 254 -11.77 -9.30 26.68
CA PRO A 254 -11.94 -9.12 25.25
C PRO A 254 -12.42 -10.39 24.53
N VAL A 255 -13.28 -10.21 23.54
CA VAL A 255 -13.73 -11.27 22.62
C VAL A 255 -13.01 -11.13 21.29
N VAL A 256 -12.36 -12.19 20.83
CA VAL A 256 -11.59 -12.22 19.59
C VAL A 256 -12.44 -12.76 18.46
N PHE A 257 -12.56 -11.96 17.39
CA PHE A 257 -13.31 -12.29 16.19
C PHE A 257 -12.38 -12.55 15.00
N VAL A 258 -12.90 -13.19 13.97
CA VAL A 258 -12.17 -13.44 12.71
C VAL A 258 -11.57 -12.14 12.12
N ARG A 259 -12.29 -11.01 12.20
CA ARG A 259 -11.79 -9.72 11.69
C ARG A 259 -10.55 -9.19 12.42
N ASP A 260 -10.29 -9.66 13.64
CA ASP A 260 -9.11 -9.27 14.41
C ASP A 260 -7.83 -10.01 13.98
N ILE A 261 -7.98 -11.07 13.12
CA ILE A 261 -6.87 -11.90 12.63
C ILE A 261 -6.85 -12.05 11.10
N ALA A 262 -7.86 -11.54 10.39
CA ALA A 262 -8.02 -11.72 8.95
C ALA A 262 -6.89 -11.12 8.10
N GLY A 263 -6.12 -10.17 8.64
CA GLY A 263 -4.95 -9.57 8.02
C GLY A 263 -3.65 -10.37 8.17
N ALA A 264 -3.70 -11.63 8.61
CA ALA A 264 -2.52 -12.44 8.99
C ALA A 264 -1.66 -11.78 10.08
N GLN A 265 -2.26 -10.91 10.84
CA GLN A 265 -1.69 -10.24 12.00
C GLN A 265 -2.82 -10.00 13.00
N TYR A 266 -2.54 -10.05 14.30
CA TYR A 266 -3.54 -9.70 15.28
C TYR A 266 -3.64 -8.18 15.42
N ASP A 267 -4.82 -7.66 15.12
CA ASP A 267 -5.18 -6.27 15.36
C ASP A 267 -6.57 -6.22 16.01
N ARG A 268 -6.65 -5.67 17.21
CA ARG A 268 -7.93 -5.59 17.94
C ARG A 268 -8.83 -4.53 17.32
N VAL A 269 -9.47 -4.88 16.21
CA VAL A 269 -10.50 -4.07 15.56
C VAL A 269 -11.82 -4.15 16.34
N SER A 270 -12.07 -5.30 16.96
CA SER A 270 -13.28 -5.55 17.74
C SER A 270 -13.16 -4.95 19.13
N GLN A 271 -14.04 -3.99 19.45
CA GLN A 271 -14.20 -3.44 20.81
C GLN A 271 -15.37 -4.11 21.51
N VAL A 272 -15.31 -5.45 21.63
CA VAL A 272 -16.35 -6.29 22.22
C VAL A 272 -15.74 -7.08 23.36
N PHE A 273 -16.44 -7.13 24.47
CA PHE A 273 -15.98 -7.76 25.70
C PHE A 273 -17.09 -8.64 26.29
N VAL A 274 -16.73 -9.48 27.24
CA VAL A 274 -17.67 -10.22 28.10
C VAL A 274 -17.36 -9.97 29.58
N SER A 275 -18.33 -10.22 30.46
CA SER A 275 -18.08 -10.11 31.88
C SER A 275 -17.02 -11.14 32.35
N PRO A 276 -16.25 -10.86 33.43
CA PRO A 276 -15.29 -11.81 33.99
C PRO A 276 -15.93 -13.16 34.36
N ARG A 277 -17.18 -13.15 34.87
CA ARG A 277 -17.95 -14.36 35.16
C ARG A 277 -18.22 -15.20 33.91
N LYS A 278 -18.58 -14.53 32.77
CA LYS A 278 -18.83 -15.20 31.49
C LYS A 278 -17.52 -15.76 30.93
N ALA A 279 -16.43 -15.00 30.98
CA ALA A 279 -15.12 -15.47 30.57
C ALA A 279 -14.65 -16.69 31.35
N GLN A 280 -14.87 -16.71 32.67
CA GLN A 280 -14.56 -17.85 33.51
C GLN A 280 -15.36 -19.09 33.09
N ALA A 281 -16.65 -18.94 32.78
CA ALA A 281 -17.49 -20.04 32.29
C ALA A 281 -17.01 -20.57 30.93
N LEU A 282 -16.34 -19.71 30.12
CA LEU A 282 -15.77 -20.03 28.81
C LEU A 282 -14.26 -20.28 28.84
N SER A 283 -13.68 -20.58 30.00
CA SER A 283 -12.22 -20.76 30.17
C SER A 283 -11.57 -21.79 29.24
N ALA A 284 -12.32 -22.82 28.79
CA ALA A 284 -11.86 -23.74 27.75
C ALA A 284 -11.54 -23.07 26.40
N HIS A 285 -12.15 -21.91 26.13
CA HIS A 285 -12.02 -21.11 24.89
C HIS A 285 -11.16 -19.85 25.09
N GLU A 286 -10.44 -19.81 26.22
CA GLU A 286 -9.52 -18.72 26.50
C GLU A 286 -8.35 -18.71 25.54
N VAL A 287 -7.93 -17.50 25.13
CA VAL A 287 -6.70 -17.23 24.39
C VAL A 287 -5.76 -16.41 25.24
N THR A 288 -4.50 -16.77 25.22
CA THR A 288 -3.42 -16.09 25.94
C THR A 288 -2.25 -15.80 24.99
N ALA A 289 -1.30 -15.00 25.44
CA ALA A 289 -0.08 -14.70 24.69
C ALA A 289 0.55 -15.97 24.10
N ASP A 290 1.08 -15.82 22.88
CA ASP A 290 1.75 -16.87 22.11
C ASP A 290 0.83 -18.01 21.61
N ASP A 291 -0.49 -17.96 21.86
CA ASP A 291 -1.43 -18.87 21.19
C ASP A 291 -1.51 -18.56 19.69
N LEU A 292 -1.45 -19.58 18.83
CA LEU A 292 -1.67 -19.48 17.39
C LEU A 292 -3.17 -19.54 17.09
N LEU A 293 -3.68 -18.52 16.45
CA LEU A 293 -5.07 -18.41 16.03
C LEU A 293 -5.21 -18.64 14.53
N LEU A 294 -6.24 -19.38 14.10
CA LEU A 294 -6.56 -19.61 12.70
C LEU A 294 -8.01 -19.24 12.43
N THR A 295 -8.28 -18.58 11.30
CA THR A 295 -9.65 -18.38 10.83
C THR A 295 -10.23 -19.72 10.37
N LYS A 296 -11.42 -20.05 10.86
CA LYS A 296 -12.13 -21.26 10.43
C LYS A 296 -12.86 -21.06 9.10
N MET A 297 -13.25 -19.81 8.80
CA MET A 297 -13.95 -19.37 7.62
C MET A 297 -13.20 -18.23 6.92
N GLY A 298 -13.39 -18.10 5.61
CA GLY A 298 -12.78 -17.04 4.82
C GLY A 298 -12.46 -17.47 3.40
N LEU A 299 -11.88 -16.57 2.61
CA LEU A 299 -11.40 -16.79 1.26
C LEU A 299 -9.94 -16.34 1.15
N PRO A 300 -8.97 -17.24 1.44
CA PRO A 300 -9.10 -18.61 1.96
C PRO A 300 -9.38 -18.67 3.46
N PRO A 301 -9.82 -19.79 4.04
CA PRO A 301 -9.78 -20.05 5.48
C PRO A 301 -8.35 -20.38 5.93
N CYS A 302 -8.13 -20.59 7.24
CA CYS A 302 -6.83 -20.86 7.86
C CYS A 302 -5.82 -19.71 7.70
N ILE A 303 -6.25 -18.46 7.64
CA ILE A 303 -5.35 -17.34 7.90
C ILE A 303 -4.98 -17.39 9.37
N SER A 304 -3.69 -17.30 9.68
CA SER A 304 -3.23 -17.37 11.05
C SER A 304 -2.69 -16.03 11.57
N ALA A 305 -2.76 -15.85 12.88
CA ALA A 305 -2.08 -14.80 13.63
C ALA A 305 -1.64 -15.32 14.99
N VAL A 306 -0.55 -14.81 15.54
CA VAL A 306 -0.13 -15.09 16.92
C VAL A 306 -0.78 -14.06 17.84
N TYR A 307 -1.35 -14.54 18.96
CA TYR A 307 -1.95 -13.65 19.95
C TYR A 307 -0.84 -12.92 20.73
N PRO A 308 -0.79 -11.59 20.72
CA PRO A 308 0.40 -10.88 21.18
C PRO A 308 0.45 -10.72 22.71
N LYS A 309 1.65 -10.65 23.25
CA LYS A 309 1.93 -10.46 24.70
C LYS A 309 1.37 -9.17 25.28
N ARG A 310 1.14 -8.15 24.46
CA ARG A 310 0.57 -6.86 24.89
C ARG A 310 -0.93 -6.93 25.18
N GLU A 311 -1.60 -7.98 24.71
CA GLU A 311 -3.03 -8.17 24.90
C GLU A 311 -3.33 -8.95 26.17
N PRO A 312 -4.38 -8.58 26.93
CA PRO A 312 -4.85 -9.41 28.03
C PRO A 312 -5.45 -10.70 27.51
N ALA A 313 -5.58 -11.71 28.38
CA ALA A 313 -6.31 -12.93 28.05
C ALA A 313 -7.72 -12.59 27.54
N GLY A 314 -8.18 -13.32 26.51
CA GLY A 314 -9.47 -13.10 25.85
C GLY A 314 -10.22 -14.41 25.61
N ILE A 315 -11.40 -14.30 24.99
CA ILE A 315 -12.23 -15.44 24.58
C ILE A 315 -12.35 -15.44 23.06
N ILE A 316 -12.04 -16.56 22.40
CA ILE A 316 -12.21 -16.71 20.94
C ILE A 316 -13.67 -17.01 20.58
N THR A 317 -14.09 -16.57 19.38
CA THR A 317 -15.41 -16.91 18.83
C THR A 317 -15.41 -18.23 18.05
N ALA A 318 -16.59 -18.78 17.76
CA ALA A 318 -16.81 -20.08 17.08
C ALA A 318 -16.08 -20.24 15.73
N ASP A 319 -15.72 -19.12 15.07
CA ASP A 319 -15.06 -19.12 13.76
C ASP A 319 -13.53 -19.01 13.85
N ILE A 320 -12.98 -19.19 15.06
CA ILE A 320 -11.54 -19.24 15.33
C ILE A 320 -11.16 -20.60 15.89
N VAL A 321 -10.04 -21.13 15.40
CA VAL A 321 -9.30 -22.24 16.02
C VAL A 321 -8.13 -21.65 16.77
N ARG A 322 -7.97 -22.00 18.05
CA ARG A 322 -6.80 -21.68 18.85
C ARG A 322 -5.94 -22.93 19.00
N LEU A 323 -4.64 -22.81 18.73
CA LEU A 323 -3.63 -23.83 18.95
C LEU A 323 -2.61 -23.30 19.96
N ARG A 324 -2.42 -24.00 21.06
CA ARG A 324 -1.32 -23.76 22.00
C ARG A 324 -0.22 -24.73 21.66
N LEU A 325 0.90 -24.21 21.16
CA LEU A 325 1.97 -25.02 20.61
C LEU A 325 2.87 -25.60 21.72
N LYS A 326 3.59 -26.65 21.39
CA LYS A 326 4.67 -27.22 22.21
C LYS A 326 5.89 -26.30 22.18
N SER A 327 6.80 -26.47 23.11
CA SER A 327 7.99 -25.63 23.26
C SER A 327 9.04 -25.80 22.15
N ASP A 328 8.94 -26.85 21.36
CA ASP A 328 9.80 -27.13 20.20
C ASP A 328 9.33 -26.43 18.91
N VAL A 329 8.16 -25.80 18.93
CA VAL A 329 7.63 -25.04 17.80
C VAL A 329 7.30 -23.61 18.22
N ALA A 330 8.07 -22.65 17.72
CA ALA A 330 7.80 -21.23 17.96
C ALA A 330 6.46 -20.80 17.31
N PRO A 331 5.60 -20.05 18.00
CA PRO A 331 4.32 -19.61 17.46
C PRO A 331 4.44 -18.80 16.15
N GLU A 332 5.44 -17.93 16.08
CA GLU A 332 5.73 -17.12 14.91
C GLU A 332 6.21 -17.99 13.72
N TRP A 333 6.98 -19.07 14.01
CA TRP A 333 7.37 -20.05 12.98
C TRP A 333 6.13 -20.72 12.39
N ALA A 334 5.29 -21.28 13.24
CA ALA A 334 4.05 -21.93 12.81
C ALA A 334 3.13 -20.96 12.05
N HIS A 335 3.05 -19.69 12.50
CA HIS A 335 2.34 -18.63 11.83
C HIS A 335 2.82 -18.42 10.39
N HIS A 336 4.13 -18.28 10.18
CA HIS A 336 4.70 -18.14 8.84
C HIS A 336 4.45 -19.38 7.97
N CYS A 337 4.60 -20.58 8.53
CA CYS A 337 4.30 -21.82 7.83
C CYS A 337 2.82 -21.91 7.40
N VAL A 338 1.88 -21.62 8.29
CA VAL A 338 0.44 -21.68 7.99
C VAL A 338 0.05 -20.70 6.90
N ASN A 339 0.64 -19.51 6.89
CA ASN A 339 0.38 -18.51 5.86
C ASN A 339 1.20 -18.72 4.57
N SER A 340 2.09 -19.73 4.51
CA SER A 340 2.87 -20.06 3.31
C SER A 340 2.01 -20.74 2.22
N GLU A 341 2.52 -20.70 1.00
CA GLU A 341 1.85 -21.36 -0.13
C GLU A 341 1.75 -22.89 0.03
N ALA A 342 2.72 -23.52 0.67
CA ALA A 342 2.72 -24.94 0.95
C ALA A 342 1.52 -25.39 1.81
N VAL A 343 1.19 -24.62 2.87
CA VAL A 343 0.02 -24.93 3.72
C VAL A 343 -1.27 -24.42 3.10
N LYS A 344 -1.29 -23.26 2.44
CA LYS A 344 -2.45 -22.79 1.66
C LYS A 344 -2.89 -23.78 0.59
N SER A 345 -1.95 -24.46 -0.04
CA SER A 345 -2.26 -25.53 -1.00
C SER A 345 -2.98 -26.71 -0.35
N GLN A 346 -2.57 -27.12 0.85
CA GLN A 346 -3.29 -28.15 1.63
C GLN A 346 -4.73 -27.69 1.95
N VAL A 347 -4.89 -26.43 2.38
CA VAL A 347 -6.22 -25.86 2.67
C VAL A 347 -7.11 -25.86 1.43
N ARG A 348 -6.58 -25.49 0.27
CA ARG A 348 -7.32 -25.55 -1.01
C ARG A 348 -7.76 -26.97 -1.33
N GLY A 349 -6.91 -27.98 -1.12
CA GLY A 349 -7.25 -29.39 -1.29
C GLY A 349 -8.41 -29.84 -0.39
N ILE A 350 -8.42 -29.41 0.87
CA ILE A 350 -9.48 -29.73 1.85
C ILE A 350 -10.81 -29.04 1.47
N THR A 351 -10.76 -27.83 0.90
CA THR A 351 -11.93 -26.98 0.64
C THR A 351 -12.40 -26.99 -0.80
N ALA A 352 -11.82 -27.85 -1.65
CA ALA A 352 -12.16 -27.95 -3.07
C ALA A 352 -13.65 -28.25 -3.28
N GLY A 353 -14.30 -27.52 -4.21
CA GLY A 353 -15.72 -27.70 -4.55
C GLY A 353 -16.72 -27.12 -3.55
N VAL A 354 -16.27 -26.38 -2.50
CA VAL A 354 -17.15 -25.80 -1.48
C VAL A 354 -17.41 -24.32 -1.77
N THR A 355 -18.69 -23.92 -1.89
CA THR A 355 -19.10 -22.54 -2.17
C THR A 355 -18.72 -21.55 -1.04
N ARG A 356 -18.72 -22.03 0.21
CA ARG A 356 -18.29 -21.26 1.39
C ARG A 356 -17.22 -22.04 2.14
N PRO A 357 -15.95 -21.86 1.77
CA PRO A 357 -14.86 -22.63 2.35
C PRO A 357 -14.79 -22.44 3.87
N LYS A 358 -14.79 -23.55 4.58
CA LYS A 358 -14.55 -23.61 6.02
C LYS A 358 -13.77 -24.86 6.37
N VAL A 359 -13.00 -24.80 7.43
CA VAL A 359 -12.24 -25.92 7.97
C VAL A 359 -12.80 -26.31 9.32
N THR A 360 -12.74 -27.61 9.62
CA THR A 360 -13.04 -28.15 10.95
C THR A 360 -11.79 -28.09 11.83
N LEU A 361 -11.95 -28.35 13.13
CA LEU A 361 -10.79 -28.50 14.02
C LEU A 361 -9.89 -29.67 13.58
N LYS A 362 -10.49 -30.76 13.10
CA LYS A 362 -9.76 -31.92 12.57
C LYS A 362 -8.92 -31.52 11.35
N ASP A 363 -9.49 -30.76 10.43
CA ASP A 363 -8.78 -30.29 9.23
C ASP A 363 -7.62 -29.37 9.63
N ALA A 364 -7.85 -28.37 10.51
CA ALA A 364 -6.80 -27.47 10.99
C ALA A 364 -5.66 -28.24 11.69
N ARG A 365 -5.99 -29.23 12.49
CA ARG A 365 -5.00 -30.10 13.16
C ARG A 365 -4.22 -30.98 12.18
N SER A 366 -4.80 -31.36 11.05
CA SER A 366 -4.14 -32.23 10.05
C SER A 366 -3.19 -31.48 9.11
N LEU A 367 -3.21 -30.15 9.11
CA LEU A 367 -2.28 -29.34 8.31
C LEU A 367 -0.84 -29.63 8.74
N ARG A 368 0.00 -29.88 7.75
CA ARG A 368 1.41 -30.23 7.97
C ARG A 368 2.30 -29.03 7.75
N ILE A 369 3.28 -28.91 8.66
CA ILE A 369 4.33 -27.89 8.61
C ILE A 369 5.69 -28.57 8.73
N ALA A 370 6.71 -27.94 8.16
CA ALA A 370 8.09 -28.34 8.37
C ALA A 370 8.61 -27.67 9.64
N VAL A 371 9.31 -28.43 10.47
CA VAL A 371 9.77 -27.99 11.79
C VAL A 371 11.29 -28.20 11.89
N PRO A 372 12.10 -27.15 11.73
CA PRO A 372 13.52 -27.18 12.08
C PRO A 372 13.70 -27.26 13.59
N ASP A 373 14.94 -27.47 14.06
CA ASP A 373 15.24 -27.31 15.47
C ASP A 373 14.91 -25.87 15.96
N ILE A 374 14.64 -25.73 17.26
CA ILE A 374 14.19 -24.46 17.83
C ILE A 374 15.20 -23.32 17.70
N GLU A 375 16.48 -23.63 17.60
CA GLU A 375 17.54 -22.64 17.42
C GLU A 375 17.55 -22.12 15.98
N GLU A 376 17.37 -23.00 14.98
CA GLU A 376 17.20 -22.58 13.58
C GLU A 376 15.94 -21.74 13.41
N GLN A 377 14.79 -22.15 14.00
CA GLN A 377 13.57 -21.34 14.02
C GLN A 377 13.84 -19.93 14.55
N ALA A 378 14.51 -19.81 15.70
CA ALA A 378 14.80 -18.53 16.34
C ALA A 378 15.72 -17.64 15.44
N ARG A 379 16.71 -18.22 14.80
CA ARG A 379 17.60 -17.50 13.87
C ARG A 379 16.84 -17.00 12.63
N ILE A 380 16.01 -17.85 12.03
CA ILE A 380 15.18 -17.48 10.87
C ILE A 380 14.21 -16.36 11.25
N LEU A 381 13.51 -16.49 12.38
CA LEU A 381 12.58 -15.46 12.86
C LEU A 381 13.28 -14.13 13.11
N SER A 382 14.51 -14.14 13.63
CA SER A 382 15.32 -12.93 13.79
C SER A 382 15.63 -12.23 12.45
N ILE A 383 15.90 -13.00 11.39
CA ILE A 383 16.12 -12.46 10.03
C ILE A 383 14.84 -11.82 9.49
N LEU A 384 13.71 -12.52 9.62
CA LEU A 384 12.39 -12.02 9.18
C LEU A 384 11.97 -10.76 9.94
N GLN A 385 12.20 -10.73 11.25
CA GLN A 385 11.91 -9.56 12.09
C GLN A 385 12.74 -8.34 11.66
N ARG A 386 14.03 -8.50 11.41
CA ARG A 386 14.89 -7.41 10.91
C ARG A 386 14.42 -6.86 9.57
N SER A 387 14.02 -7.74 8.66
CA SER A 387 13.47 -7.35 7.36
C SER A 387 12.15 -6.55 7.53
N SER A 388 11.27 -7.00 8.42
CA SER A 388 10.00 -6.33 8.73
C SER A 388 10.23 -4.96 9.37
N SER A 389 11.11 -4.87 10.37
CA SER A 389 11.43 -3.59 11.05
C SER A 389 12.04 -2.57 10.09
N ARG A 390 12.84 -3.01 9.12
CA ARG A 390 13.37 -2.12 8.08
C ARG A 390 12.26 -1.56 7.20
N LEU A 391 11.33 -2.39 6.74
CA LEU A 391 10.19 -1.97 5.94
C LEU A 391 9.28 -0.97 6.68
N GLU A 392 9.02 -1.22 7.97
CA GLU A 392 8.28 -0.31 8.85
C GLU A 392 8.98 1.05 8.99
N SER A 393 10.29 1.05 9.18
CA SER A 393 11.10 2.28 9.29
C SER A 393 11.04 3.11 8.00
N GLU A 394 11.19 2.48 6.83
CA GLU A 394 11.10 3.18 5.54
C GLU A 394 9.67 3.71 5.30
N SER A 395 8.64 2.96 5.69
CA SER A 395 7.23 3.38 5.58
C SER A 395 6.93 4.58 6.48
N ALA A 396 7.47 4.60 7.71
CA ALA A 396 7.36 5.75 8.61
C ALA A 396 8.09 6.98 8.06
N SER A 397 9.28 6.78 7.45
CA SER A 397 10.04 7.85 6.78
C SER A 397 9.24 8.44 5.62
N LEU A 398 8.63 7.61 4.78
CA LEU A 398 7.76 8.04 3.68
C LEU A 398 6.58 8.89 4.17
N ALA A 399 5.91 8.45 5.24
CA ALA A 399 4.81 9.20 5.85
C ALA A 399 5.27 10.57 6.33
N LYS A 400 6.45 10.66 6.97
CA LYS A 400 7.05 11.91 7.41
C LYS A 400 7.38 12.84 6.24
N LEU A 401 8.00 12.34 5.17
CA LEU A 401 8.33 13.13 3.98
C LEU A 401 7.06 13.70 3.32
N ARG A 402 6.01 12.91 3.20
CA ARG A 402 4.72 13.37 2.66
C ARG A 402 4.07 14.46 3.53
N ALA A 403 4.14 14.31 4.85
CA ALA A 403 3.64 15.32 5.78
C ALA A 403 4.47 16.62 5.71
N GLN A 404 5.80 16.52 5.63
CA GLN A 404 6.69 17.66 5.44
C GLN A 404 6.40 18.40 4.13
N LYS A 405 6.25 17.66 3.01
CA LYS A 405 5.89 18.25 1.72
C LYS A 405 4.56 19.00 1.82
N SER A 406 3.53 18.38 2.41
CA SER A 406 2.23 19.03 2.58
C SER A 406 2.33 20.33 3.38
N GLY A 407 3.06 20.32 4.49
CA GLY A 407 3.27 21.52 5.30
C GLY A 407 4.02 22.62 4.55
N LEU A 408 5.11 22.26 3.84
CA LEU A 408 5.86 23.22 3.03
C LEU A 408 5.06 23.77 1.85
N MET A 409 4.21 22.96 1.22
CA MET A 409 3.29 23.45 0.19
C MET A 409 2.31 24.49 0.78
N ASP A 410 1.77 24.23 1.97
CA ASP A 410 0.88 25.17 2.66
C ASP A 410 1.62 26.48 3.02
N ASP A 411 2.88 26.42 3.40
CA ASP A 411 3.66 27.60 3.79
C ASP A 411 4.16 28.39 2.58
N LEU A 412 4.75 27.72 1.61
CA LEU A 412 5.48 28.36 0.51
C LEU A 412 4.56 28.80 -0.64
N LEU A 413 3.53 28.00 -0.99
CA LEU A 413 2.64 28.31 -2.11
C LEU A 413 1.55 29.33 -1.75
N THR A 414 1.34 29.58 -0.45
CA THR A 414 0.42 30.64 0.03
C THR A 414 1.12 31.92 0.43
N GLY A 415 2.47 31.93 0.42
CA GLY A 415 3.26 33.08 0.86
C GLY A 415 3.27 33.29 2.38
N ARG A 416 2.73 32.36 3.16
CA ARG A 416 2.78 32.40 4.63
C ARG A 416 4.22 32.42 5.13
N THR A 417 5.09 31.66 4.47
CA THR A 417 6.55 31.73 4.65
C THR A 417 7.20 32.17 3.34
N ARG A 418 7.97 33.28 3.41
CA ARG A 418 8.65 33.86 2.25
C ARG A 418 10.08 33.33 2.15
N VAL A 419 10.49 32.97 0.93
CA VAL A 419 11.88 32.52 0.64
C VAL A 419 12.83 33.67 0.26
N ALA A 420 12.36 34.90 0.29
CA ALA A 420 13.16 36.08 -0.06
C ALA A 420 14.46 36.23 0.78
N SER A 421 14.48 35.70 1.99
CA SER A 421 15.70 35.70 2.85
C SER A 421 16.78 34.76 2.30
N LEU A 422 16.39 33.65 1.66
CA LEU A 422 17.32 32.69 1.05
C LEU A 422 17.98 33.26 -0.22
N LEU A 423 17.30 34.17 -0.92
CA LEU A 423 17.83 34.85 -2.10
C LEU A 423 18.89 35.90 -1.79
N LYS A 424 18.90 36.44 -0.56
CA LYS A 424 19.89 37.44 -0.12
C LYS A 424 21.23 36.87 0.35
N GLY A 425 21.30 35.54 0.54
CA GLY A 425 22.51 34.84 0.99
C GLY A 425 23.38 34.28 -0.14
N SER A 426 23.02 34.50 -1.41
CA SER A 426 23.71 33.95 -2.58
C SER A 426 24.48 35.01 -3.38
N VAL A 427 24.99 36.05 -2.71
CA VAL A 427 25.87 37.13 -3.28
C VAL A 427 27.24 37.02 -2.63
#